data_e60482394a009eee7341d475466ede78
#
_entry.id   e60482394a009eee7341d475466ede78
#
_cell.length_a   1.000
_cell.length_b   1.000
_cell.length_c   1.000
_cell.angle_alpha   90.00
_cell.angle_beta   90.00
_cell.angle_gamma   90.00
#
_symmetry.space_group_name_H-M   'P 1'
#
loop_
_entity.id
_entity.type
_entity.pdbx_description
1 polymer ?
#
loop_
_entity_poly.entity_id
_entity_poly.type
_entity_poly.pdbx_seq_one_letter_code
_entity_poly.pdbx_strand_id
1 'polypeptide(L)'
;MEVVRSGFEALNAGQHDYSIFHPALIYHPRADEPDPSAHVGRDAFERLLDGFLESFSDLRFDVLEVIDAGDQVIASTMIHGRGAASGASVEDAYVVVYRLRDGLVVEGWEYRTEQEALKAAGLAE
;
A
#
# COMPACT_ATOMS: atom_id res chain seq x y z
N MET A 1 -10.63 0.22 -9.21
CA MET A 1 -9.30 0.07 -9.84
C MET A 1 -8.65 1.41 -10.14
N GLU A 2 -9.35 2.32 -10.80
CA GLU A 2 -8.86 3.68 -11.04
C GLU A 2 -8.48 4.41 -9.76
N VAL A 3 -9.27 4.24 -8.71
CA VAL A 3 -9.02 4.90 -7.43
C VAL A 3 -7.67 4.47 -6.82
N VAL A 4 -7.31 3.19 -6.99
CA VAL A 4 -6.03 2.68 -6.48
C VAL A 4 -4.86 3.23 -7.30
N ARG A 5 -4.96 3.24 -8.63
CA ARG A 5 -3.92 3.83 -9.49
C ARG A 5 -3.74 5.32 -9.20
N SER A 6 -4.85 6.04 -9.08
CA SER A 6 -4.81 7.48 -8.78
C SER A 6 -4.15 7.75 -7.44
N GLY A 7 -4.36 6.88 -6.45
CA GLY A 7 -3.71 6.99 -5.15
C GLY A 7 -2.19 6.91 -5.25
N PHE A 8 -1.66 5.96 -6.01
CA PHE A 8 -0.21 5.85 -6.21
C PHE A 8 0.35 6.99 -7.04
N GLU A 9 -0.37 7.44 -8.06
CA GLU A 9 0.03 8.60 -8.85
C GLU A 9 0.13 9.85 -7.98
N ALA A 10 -0.83 10.06 -7.09
CA ALA A 10 -0.83 11.18 -6.16
C ALA A 10 0.36 11.11 -5.21
N LEU A 11 0.68 9.93 -4.69
CA LEU A 11 1.86 9.75 -3.84
C LEU A 11 3.15 10.10 -4.58
N ASN A 12 3.28 9.65 -5.83
CA ASN A 12 4.45 9.97 -6.66
C ASN A 12 4.57 11.47 -6.96
N ALA A 13 3.44 12.17 -6.98
CA ALA A 13 3.41 13.62 -7.21
C ALA A 13 3.60 14.43 -5.91
N GLY A 14 3.83 13.76 -4.79
CA GLY A 14 3.99 14.42 -3.50
C GLY A 14 2.67 14.87 -2.87
N GLN A 15 1.55 14.37 -3.37
CA GLN A 15 0.23 14.68 -2.83
C GLN A 15 -0.19 13.59 -1.86
N HIS A 16 -0.53 13.99 -0.64
CA HIS A 16 -0.95 13.06 0.41
C HIS A 16 -2.46 13.13 0.56
N ASP A 17 -3.18 12.57 -0.41
CA ASP A 17 -4.65 12.53 -0.39
C ASP A 17 -5.11 11.15 0.08
N TYR A 18 -5.64 11.10 1.29
CA TYR A 18 -6.12 9.87 1.90
C TYR A 18 -7.63 9.70 1.77
N SER A 19 -8.30 10.52 0.94
CA SER A 19 -9.76 10.50 0.81
C SER A 19 -10.29 9.20 0.21
N ILE A 20 -9.45 8.40 -0.45
CA ILE A 20 -9.84 7.09 -0.98
C ILE A 20 -10.02 6.04 0.13
N PHE A 21 -9.54 6.33 1.33
CA PHE A 21 -9.60 5.40 2.45
C PHE A 21 -10.77 5.75 3.36
N HIS A 22 -11.54 4.71 3.72
CA HIS A 22 -12.66 4.86 4.65
C HIS A 22 -12.15 5.30 6.03
N PRO A 23 -12.89 6.16 6.77
CA PRO A 23 -12.47 6.57 8.12
C PRO A 23 -12.25 5.41 9.09
N ALA A 24 -12.95 4.29 8.89
CA ALA A 24 -12.82 3.09 9.71
C ALA A 24 -11.91 2.03 9.06
N LEU A 25 -11.00 2.43 8.18
CA LEU A 25 -10.05 1.53 7.51
C LEU A 25 -9.32 0.65 8.53
N ILE A 26 -9.11 -0.62 8.16
CA ILE A 26 -8.22 -1.52 8.89
C ILE A 26 -7.09 -1.89 7.95
N TYR A 27 -5.85 -1.63 8.35
CA TYR A 27 -4.68 -1.87 7.52
C TYR A 27 -3.75 -2.88 8.21
N HIS A 28 -3.42 -3.95 7.48
CA HIS A 28 -2.60 -5.05 7.99
C HIS A 28 -1.21 -4.99 7.35
N PRO A 29 -0.15 -4.66 8.11
CA PRO A 29 1.22 -4.74 7.62
C PRO A 29 1.61 -6.18 7.27
N ARG A 30 2.77 -6.35 6.62
CA ARG A 30 3.28 -7.69 6.34
C ARG A 30 3.50 -8.46 7.64
N ALA A 31 3.20 -9.76 7.59
CA ALA A 31 3.33 -10.63 8.78
C ALA A 31 4.79 -10.75 9.26
N ASP A 32 5.78 -10.46 8.40
CA ASP A 32 7.20 -10.51 8.75
C ASP A 32 7.75 -9.21 9.34
N GLU A 33 6.89 -8.19 9.50
CA GLU A 33 7.28 -6.95 10.17
C GLU A 33 7.52 -7.19 11.66
N PRO A 34 8.41 -6.40 12.31
CA PRO A 34 8.62 -6.54 13.75
C PRO A 34 7.35 -6.37 14.57
N ASP A 35 6.45 -5.50 14.14
CA ASP A 35 5.14 -5.33 14.75
C ASP A 35 4.06 -5.41 13.67
N PRO A 36 3.51 -6.63 13.42
CA PRO A 36 2.51 -6.82 12.38
C PRO A 36 1.08 -6.48 12.84
N SER A 37 0.92 -5.78 13.96
CA SER A 37 -0.40 -5.40 14.46
C SER A 37 -1.16 -4.55 13.46
N ALA A 38 -2.46 -4.78 13.35
CA ALA A 38 -3.32 -4.01 12.46
C ALA A 38 -3.42 -2.54 12.92
N HIS A 39 -3.42 -1.65 11.94
CA HIS A 39 -3.68 -0.23 12.17
C HIS A 39 -5.16 0.02 11.95
N VAL A 40 -5.87 0.40 12.99
CA VAL A 40 -7.32 0.60 12.94
C VAL A 40 -7.62 2.09 12.82
N GLY A 41 -8.36 2.44 11.77
CA GLY A 41 -8.74 3.81 11.48
C GLY A 41 -7.81 4.46 10.45
N ARG A 42 -8.41 5.35 9.65
CA ARG A 42 -7.66 6.07 8.63
C ARG A 42 -6.52 6.91 9.22
N ASP A 43 -6.76 7.53 10.36
CA ASP A 43 -5.74 8.36 11.01
C ASP A 43 -4.50 7.55 11.39
N ALA A 44 -4.69 6.33 11.88
CA ALA A 44 -3.57 5.44 12.20
C ALA A 44 -2.78 5.06 10.95
N PHE A 45 -3.47 4.80 9.85
CA PHE A 45 -2.83 4.50 8.58
C PHE A 45 -2.06 5.72 8.04
N GLU A 46 -2.64 6.91 8.14
CA GLU A 46 -1.96 8.14 7.71
C GLU A 46 -0.65 8.34 8.47
N ARG A 47 -0.66 8.13 9.78
CA ARG A 47 0.56 8.22 10.59
C ARG A 47 1.61 7.20 10.19
N LEU A 48 1.17 5.97 9.90
CA LEU A 48 2.06 4.91 9.44
C LEU A 48 2.73 5.30 8.12
N LEU A 49 1.93 5.75 7.15
CA LEU A 49 2.44 6.09 5.83
C LEU A 49 3.29 7.34 5.85
N ASP A 50 2.91 8.37 6.61
CA ASP A 50 3.70 9.59 6.74
C ASP A 50 5.08 9.28 7.36
N GLY A 51 5.13 8.44 8.38
CA GLY A 51 6.39 7.99 8.98
C GLY A 51 7.27 7.23 7.98
N PHE A 52 6.65 6.39 7.17
CA PHE A 52 7.35 5.67 6.11
C PHE A 52 7.92 6.64 5.08
N LEU A 53 7.11 7.58 4.61
CA LEU A 53 7.55 8.56 3.60
C LEU A 53 8.69 9.43 4.11
N GLU A 54 8.68 9.80 5.39
CA GLU A 54 9.74 10.60 6.00
C GLU A 54 11.07 9.85 6.10
N SER A 55 11.03 8.52 6.09
CA SER A 55 12.24 7.69 6.19
C SER A 55 13.05 7.66 4.90
N PHE A 56 12.50 8.18 3.81
CA PHE A 56 13.14 8.13 2.49
C PHE A 56 13.12 9.48 1.81
N SER A 57 14.15 9.72 0.98
CA SER A 57 14.15 10.81 0.01
C SER A 57 13.97 10.21 -1.38
N ASP A 58 13.44 11.01 -2.30
CA ASP A 58 13.22 10.58 -3.71
C ASP A 58 12.41 9.29 -3.82
N LEU A 59 11.42 9.11 -2.94
CA LEU A 59 10.59 7.93 -2.92
C LEU A 59 9.66 7.88 -4.12
N ARG A 60 9.63 6.72 -4.78
CA ARG A 60 8.76 6.50 -5.93
C ARG A 60 8.15 5.12 -5.87
N PHE A 61 6.86 5.05 -6.18
CA PHE A 61 6.13 3.78 -6.32
C PHE A 61 5.92 3.51 -7.81
N ASP A 62 6.60 2.51 -8.34
CA ASP A 62 6.37 2.05 -9.70
C ASP A 62 5.27 0.98 -9.68
N VAL A 63 4.11 1.32 -10.25
CA VAL A 63 2.98 0.39 -10.32
C VAL A 63 3.24 -0.58 -11.47
N LEU A 64 3.49 -1.85 -11.13
CA LEU A 64 3.80 -2.88 -12.10
C LEU A 64 2.55 -3.54 -12.65
N GLU A 65 1.57 -3.78 -11.78
CA GLU A 65 0.32 -4.44 -12.17
C GLU A 65 -0.78 -4.07 -11.17
N VAL A 66 -1.99 -3.91 -11.69
CA VAL A 66 -3.19 -3.75 -10.87
C VAL A 66 -4.22 -4.76 -11.37
N ILE A 67 -4.67 -5.62 -10.48
CA ILE A 67 -5.64 -6.68 -10.80
C ILE A 67 -6.96 -6.32 -10.15
N ASP A 68 -8.00 -6.18 -10.94
CA ASP A 68 -9.36 -5.94 -10.49
C ASP A 68 -10.08 -7.28 -10.28
N ALA A 69 -10.40 -7.59 -9.05
CA ALA A 69 -11.07 -8.84 -8.68
C ALA A 69 -12.44 -8.56 -8.03
N GLY A 70 -13.16 -7.59 -8.54
CA GLY A 70 -14.48 -7.22 -8.04
C GLY A 70 -14.37 -6.24 -6.86
N ASP A 71 -14.71 -6.72 -5.67
CA ASP A 71 -14.59 -5.90 -4.45
C ASP A 71 -13.17 -5.85 -3.90
N GLN A 72 -12.23 -6.59 -4.51
CA GLN A 72 -10.82 -6.58 -4.15
C GLN A 72 -9.98 -6.08 -5.32
N VAL A 73 -8.92 -5.36 -5.00
CA VAL A 73 -7.93 -4.89 -5.99
C VAL A 73 -6.55 -5.27 -5.46
N ILE A 74 -5.75 -5.90 -6.31
CA ILE A 74 -4.37 -6.24 -5.98
C ILE A 74 -3.45 -5.31 -6.74
N ALA A 75 -2.61 -4.57 -6.03
CA ALA A 75 -1.63 -3.68 -6.64
C ALA A 75 -0.23 -4.18 -6.32
N SER A 76 0.53 -4.50 -7.38
CA SER A 76 1.93 -4.87 -7.28
C SER A 76 2.77 -3.67 -7.65
N THR A 77 3.61 -3.22 -6.73
CA THR A 77 4.47 -2.07 -6.96
C THR A 77 5.91 -2.38 -6.57
N MET A 78 6.82 -1.59 -7.11
CA MET A 78 8.21 -1.58 -6.68
C MET A 78 8.51 -0.19 -6.09
N ILE A 79 8.99 -0.16 -4.87
CA ILE A 79 9.36 1.07 -4.20
C ILE A 79 10.83 1.34 -4.48
N HIS A 80 11.13 2.55 -4.93
CA HIS A 80 12.50 3.04 -5.13
C HIS A 80 12.69 4.29 -4.29
N GLY A 81 13.82 4.39 -3.61
CA GLY A 81 14.10 5.57 -2.80
C GLY A 81 15.51 5.55 -2.25
N ARG A 82 15.79 6.52 -1.41
CA ARG A 82 17.04 6.61 -0.66
C ARG A 82 16.72 6.79 0.81
N GLY A 83 17.44 6.10 1.67
CA GLY A 83 17.30 6.31 3.11
C GLY A 83 17.60 7.77 3.44
N ALA A 84 16.70 8.45 4.15
CA ALA A 84 16.88 9.88 4.47
C ALA A 84 18.13 10.14 5.30
N ALA A 85 18.49 9.24 6.21
CA ALA A 85 19.65 9.36 7.07
C ALA A 85 20.94 8.86 6.42
N SER A 86 20.87 7.74 5.69
CA SER A 86 22.05 7.05 5.15
C SER A 86 22.38 7.43 3.71
N GLY A 87 21.40 7.89 2.94
CA GLY A 87 21.53 8.13 1.51
C GLY A 87 21.64 6.85 0.69
N ALA A 88 21.52 5.69 1.31
CA ALA A 88 21.60 4.40 0.60
C ALA A 88 20.39 4.19 -0.28
N SER A 89 20.62 3.66 -1.48
CA SER A 89 19.53 3.29 -2.39
C SER A 89 18.73 2.13 -1.82
N VAL A 90 17.41 2.24 -1.88
CA VAL A 90 16.49 1.20 -1.41
C VAL A 90 15.57 0.82 -2.56
N GLU A 91 15.37 -0.49 -2.71
CA GLU A 91 14.44 -1.02 -3.68
C GLU A 91 13.73 -2.21 -3.04
N ASP A 92 12.41 -2.17 -3.00
CA ASP A 92 11.64 -3.21 -2.33
C ASP A 92 10.28 -3.38 -3.01
N ALA A 93 9.78 -4.61 -2.98
CA ALA A 93 8.44 -4.92 -3.48
C ALA A 93 7.41 -4.50 -2.44
N TYR A 94 6.35 -3.85 -2.90
CA TYR A 94 5.20 -3.52 -2.08
C TYR A 94 3.96 -4.01 -2.79
N VAL A 95 3.39 -5.09 -2.30
CA VAL A 95 2.20 -5.70 -2.86
C VAL A 95 1.08 -5.57 -1.85
N VAL A 96 -0.06 -5.04 -2.27
CA VAL A 96 -1.17 -4.79 -1.37
C VAL A 96 -2.47 -5.30 -1.98
N VAL A 97 -3.31 -5.89 -1.13
CA VAL A 97 -4.68 -6.23 -1.47
C VAL A 97 -5.58 -5.23 -0.76
N TYR A 98 -6.38 -4.52 -1.52
CA TYR A 98 -7.38 -3.60 -0.99
C TYR A 98 -8.77 -4.18 -1.20
N ARG A 99 -9.60 -4.14 -0.15
CA ARG A 99 -11.03 -4.41 -0.26
C ARG A 99 -11.75 -3.06 -0.30
N LEU A 100 -12.62 -2.91 -1.29
CA LEU A 100 -13.35 -1.66 -1.51
C LEU A 100 -14.84 -1.86 -1.23
N ARG A 101 -15.46 -0.79 -0.72
CA ARG A 101 -16.90 -0.70 -0.53
C ARG A 101 -17.32 0.72 -0.85
N ASP A 102 -18.30 0.86 -1.73
CA ASP A 102 -18.82 2.18 -2.14
C ASP A 102 -17.73 3.13 -2.63
N GLY A 103 -16.73 2.58 -3.35
CA GLY A 103 -15.64 3.36 -3.91
C GLY A 103 -14.54 3.73 -2.94
N LEU A 104 -14.60 3.25 -1.70
CA LEU A 104 -13.59 3.53 -0.68
C LEU A 104 -12.89 2.25 -0.24
N VAL A 105 -11.61 2.38 0.07
CA VAL A 105 -10.82 1.27 0.63
C VAL A 105 -11.19 1.10 2.10
N VAL A 106 -11.75 -0.05 2.46
CA VAL A 106 -12.17 -0.35 3.84
C VAL A 106 -11.21 -1.24 4.58
N GLU A 107 -10.39 -2.00 3.85
CA GLU A 107 -9.37 -2.87 4.47
C GLU A 107 -8.22 -3.08 3.49
N GLY A 108 -7.00 -3.18 4.01
CA GLY A 108 -5.82 -3.42 3.20
C GLY A 108 -4.87 -4.40 3.87
N TRP A 109 -4.20 -5.22 3.06
CA TRP A 109 -3.22 -6.22 3.51
C TRP A 109 -1.96 -6.12 2.65
N GLU A 110 -0.78 -6.05 3.29
CA GLU A 110 0.50 -6.06 2.59
C GLU A 110 1.07 -7.46 2.49
N TYR A 111 1.70 -7.74 1.35
CA TYR A 111 2.40 -9.01 1.09
C TYR A 111 3.75 -8.72 0.46
N ARG A 112 4.66 -9.71 0.52
CA ARG A 112 5.99 -9.60 -0.06
C ARG A 112 5.98 -9.85 -1.56
N THR A 113 5.07 -10.71 -2.04
CA THR A 113 5.01 -11.10 -3.45
C THR A 113 3.58 -11.06 -3.95
N GLU A 114 3.43 -10.89 -5.26
CA GLU A 114 2.13 -10.98 -5.90
C GLU A 114 1.49 -12.35 -5.71
N GLN A 115 2.30 -13.42 -5.72
CA GLN A 115 1.79 -14.77 -5.53
C GLN A 115 1.15 -14.95 -4.16
N GLU A 116 1.78 -14.43 -3.11
CA GLU A 116 1.20 -14.46 -1.76
C GLU A 116 -0.12 -13.69 -1.70
N ALA A 117 -0.17 -12.53 -2.35
CA ALA A 117 -1.37 -11.70 -2.40
C ALA A 117 -2.50 -12.40 -3.14
N LEU A 118 -2.21 -12.99 -4.29
CA LEU A 118 -3.21 -13.73 -5.08
C LEU A 118 -3.77 -14.91 -4.29
N LYS A 119 -2.91 -15.64 -3.61
CA LYS A 119 -3.32 -16.78 -2.79
C LYS A 119 -4.22 -16.34 -1.64
N ALA A 120 -3.84 -15.28 -0.95
CA ALA A 120 -4.62 -14.74 0.18
C ALA A 120 -5.99 -14.22 -0.29
N ALA A 121 -6.06 -13.66 -1.48
CA ALA A 121 -7.30 -13.16 -2.07
C ALA A 121 -8.18 -14.27 -2.69
N GLY A 122 -7.70 -15.53 -2.68
CA GLY A 122 -8.44 -16.65 -3.25
C GLY A 122 -8.37 -16.73 -4.77
N LEU A 123 -7.41 -16.06 -5.40
CA LEU A 123 -7.29 -15.98 -6.85
C LEU A 123 -6.20 -16.91 -7.43
N ALA A 124 -5.37 -17.50 -6.58
CA ALA A 124 -4.35 -18.47 -6.98
C ALA A 124 -4.62 -19.83 -6.34
N GLU A 125 -4.25 -20.88 -7.05
CA GLU A 125 -4.37 -22.24 -6.55
C GLU A 125 -3.24 -22.60 -5.58
#